data_37b2d1d7a44124a26c14fef8fc4c339f
#
_entry.id   37b2d1d7a44124a26c14fef8fc4c339f
#
_cell.length_a   1.000
_cell.length_b   1.000
_cell.length_c   1.000
_cell.angle_alpha   90.00
_cell.angle_beta   90.00
_cell.angle_gamma   90.00
#
_symmetry.space_group_name_H-M   'P 1'
#
loop_
_entity.id
_entity.type
_entity.pdbx_description
1 polymer ?
#
loop_
_entity_poly.entity_id
_entity_poly.type
_entity_poly.pdbx_seq_one_letter_code
_entity_poly.pdbx_strand_id
1 'polypeptide(L)'
;MYTFIIALVLLVAGFFLYGRLVEKIFGINPVAKTPAVAHPDGVDYVPMAGWRIFLVQFLNIAGLGPIFGAIMGIFFGPAAFLWIVFGTIFGGGVHDYMAGMLSVRKNGASMPEIVKDEIGPGLGFLVRIFILVLLILLTTTFMTGPATLLQGMCPLPSWYIWLGIIFLYYTLATLLPVDKLIGRFYPIFGAVLLFMGIGIMVIMLGWHSMEMPEITDGLYNRQTNGMPLFPMMFVSIACGAISGFHSTQSPLMARCLTNERQGRWIFYGAMVAEGILALIWAAAAGTFFADPIHGVYGIDGLQAFAAQHPGENIAALVVDKISKTWLGKVGGFLAVLGVVVAPVTSGDTALRSARLTVADFLHLDQKPIRNRLLIALPLFAAVFGMAFVNFDIVWRYFSWTNQTISVFILWSATLYLYSHKKEHGYMLTLIPALFMTMVSVSYIFIAPEGFDLDPEDRWIGYVVAGLICQGLLLAFVSWTKYHQLRHLEYLKQLLRKWKRFLHG
;
A
#
# COMPACT_ATOMS: atom_id res chain seq x y z
N MET A 1 -20.58 10.65 -13.30
CA MET A 1 -19.48 11.51 -13.84
C MET A 1 -19.01 12.55 -12.82
N TYR A 2 -19.91 13.34 -12.22
CA TYR A 2 -19.52 14.44 -11.31
C TYR A 2 -18.70 13.96 -10.12
N THR A 3 -19.13 12.88 -9.46
CA THR A 3 -18.38 12.28 -8.33
C THR A 3 -16.95 11.94 -8.72
N PHE A 4 -16.75 11.31 -9.86
CA PHE A 4 -15.43 10.93 -10.35
C PHE A 4 -14.53 12.15 -10.59
N ILE A 5 -15.05 13.18 -11.28
CA ILE A 5 -14.29 14.40 -11.58
C ILE A 5 -13.92 15.14 -10.29
N ILE A 6 -14.88 15.28 -9.35
CA ILE A 6 -14.63 15.91 -8.05
C ILE A 6 -13.59 15.10 -7.27
N ALA A 7 -13.69 13.79 -7.25
CA ALA A 7 -12.73 12.89 -6.60
C ALA A 7 -11.32 13.06 -7.17
N LEU A 8 -11.20 13.10 -8.51
CA LEU A 8 -9.92 13.31 -9.20
C LEU A 8 -9.31 14.69 -8.85
N VAL A 9 -10.13 15.74 -8.88
CA VAL A 9 -9.69 17.10 -8.51
C VAL A 9 -9.25 17.15 -7.05
N LEU A 10 -9.98 16.51 -6.13
CA LEU A 10 -9.62 16.44 -4.72
C LEU A 10 -8.29 15.70 -4.49
N LEU A 11 -8.02 14.57 -5.18
CA LEU A 11 -6.75 13.87 -5.11
C LEU A 11 -5.58 14.77 -5.54
N VAL A 12 -5.72 15.44 -6.67
CA VAL A 12 -4.69 16.39 -7.17
C VAL A 12 -4.53 17.58 -6.22
N ALA A 13 -5.63 18.18 -5.75
CA ALA A 13 -5.59 19.26 -4.77
C ALA A 13 -4.95 18.79 -3.45
N GLY A 14 -5.23 17.59 -2.99
CA GLY A 14 -4.63 16.96 -1.83
C GLY A 14 -3.10 16.90 -1.91
N PHE A 15 -2.55 16.55 -3.06
CA PHE A 15 -1.10 16.59 -3.28
C PHE A 15 -0.52 18.00 -3.12
N PHE A 16 -1.15 18.99 -3.71
CA PHE A 16 -0.64 20.36 -3.67
C PHE A 16 -0.87 21.06 -2.34
N LEU A 17 -1.97 20.81 -1.67
CA LEU A 17 -2.35 21.51 -0.43
C LEU A 17 -1.92 20.73 0.80
N TYR A 18 -2.46 19.52 0.97
CA TYR A 18 -2.22 18.73 2.17
C TYR A 18 -0.82 18.10 2.19
N GLY A 19 -0.33 17.63 1.03
CA GLY A 19 1.05 17.16 0.92
C GLY A 19 2.10 18.23 1.25
N ARG A 20 1.85 19.52 0.92
CA ARG A 20 2.71 20.63 1.36
C ARG A 20 2.64 20.87 2.87
N LEU A 21 1.45 20.72 3.46
CA LEU A 21 1.27 20.81 4.90
C LEU A 21 2.07 19.73 5.63
N VAL A 22 1.97 18.48 5.16
CA VAL A 22 2.71 17.33 5.70
C VAL A 22 4.23 17.59 5.63
N GLU A 23 4.74 18.01 4.47
CA GLU A 23 6.14 18.33 4.27
C GLU A 23 6.61 19.47 5.19
N LYS A 24 5.82 20.54 5.34
CA LYS A 24 6.10 21.65 6.23
C LYS A 24 6.15 21.23 7.69
N ILE A 25 5.22 20.42 8.14
CA ILE A 25 5.16 19.91 9.52
C ILE A 25 6.32 18.96 9.80
N PHE A 26 6.65 18.06 8.87
CA PHE A 26 7.83 17.20 9.00
C PHE A 26 9.11 18.04 9.12
N GLY A 27 9.22 19.15 8.39
CA GLY A 27 10.35 20.08 8.43
C GLY A 27 11.57 19.48 7.73
N ILE A 28 11.55 19.48 6.39
CA ILE A 28 12.66 19.00 5.57
C ILE A 28 13.93 19.84 5.81
N ASN A 29 15.09 19.18 5.67
CA ASN A 29 16.41 19.84 5.70
C ASN A 29 17.11 19.67 4.34
N PRO A 30 16.97 20.63 3.41
CA PRO A 30 17.54 20.51 2.08
C PRO A 30 19.07 20.51 2.01
N VAL A 31 19.74 20.89 3.10
CA VAL A 31 21.21 20.95 3.18
C VAL A 31 21.79 19.66 3.75
N ALA A 32 20.98 18.86 4.47
CA ALA A 32 21.41 17.57 5.00
C ALA A 32 21.74 16.61 3.87
N LYS A 33 22.86 15.92 4.00
CA LYS A 33 23.21 14.80 3.09
C LYS A 33 22.27 13.62 3.36
N THR A 34 21.60 13.15 2.31
CA THR A 34 20.79 11.94 2.38
C THR A 34 21.67 10.70 2.45
N PRO A 35 21.16 9.55 2.89
CA PRO A 35 21.93 8.31 2.97
C PRO A 35 22.62 7.93 1.66
N ALA A 36 21.94 8.12 0.52
CA ALA A 36 22.50 7.88 -0.82
C ALA A 36 23.75 8.69 -1.11
N VAL A 37 23.81 9.93 -0.60
CA VAL A 37 24.93 10.85 -0.82
C VAL A 37 26.02 10.69 0.25
N ALA A 38 25.62 10.34 1.48
CA ALA A 38 26.56 10.19 2.60
C ALA A 38 27.35 8.88 2.55
N HIS A 39 26.70 7.78 2.14
CA HIS A 39 27.25 6.43 2.20
C HIS A 39 26.95 5.62 0.93
N PRO A 40 27.33 6.10 -0.28
CA PRO A 40 27.08 5.37 -1.52
C PRO A 40 27.89 4.07 -1.52
N ASP A 41 27.21 2.94 -1.77
CA ASP A 41 27.85 1.60 -1.84
C ASP A 41 27.73 0.97 -3.24
N GLY A 42 26.99 1.60 -4.17
CA GLY A 42 26.77 1.11 -5.53
C GLY A 42 25.85 -0.11 -5.65
N VAL A 43 25.23 -0.55 -4.55
CA VAL A 43 24.33 -1.72 -4.50
C VAL A 43 22.94 -1.33 -3.99
N ASP A 44 22.86 -0.87 -2.74
CA ASP A 44 21.61 -0.46 -2.09
C ASP A 44 21.51 1.07 -1.96
N TYR A 45 22.63 1.75 -1.75
CA TYR A 45 22.74 3.20 -1.63
C TYR A 45 23.28 3.80 -2.93
N VAL A 46 22.38 4.05 -3.87
CA VAL A 46 22.70 4.54 -5.22
C VAL A 46 22.00 5.85 -5.48
N PRO A 47 22.70 7.00 -5.56
CA PRO A 47 22.08 8.28 -5.89
C PRO A 47 21.41 8.22 -7.26
N MET A 48 20.12 8.51 -7.33
CA MET A 48 19.34 8.45 -8.56
C MET A 48 18.64 9.79 -8.84
N ALA A 49 18.36 10.04 -10.13
CA ALA A 49 17.53 11.18 -10.54
C ALA A 49 16.11 11.02 -9.98
N GLY A 50 15.55 12.09 -9.43
CA GLY A 50 14.26 12.03 -8.71
C GLY A 50 13.11 11.45 -9.55
N TRP A 51 13.02 11.75 -10.86
CA TRP A 51 11.98 11.19 -11.73
C TRP A 51 12.08 9.65 -11.84
N ARG A 52 13.31 9.09 -11.78
CA ARG A 52 13.51 7.64 -11.78
C ARG A 52 13.06 7.04 -10.45
N ILE A 53 13.41 7.70 -9.34
CA ILE A 53 12.96 7.26 -8.00
C ILE A 53 11.44 7.27 -7.92
N PHE A 54 10.78 8.34 -8.41
CA PHE A 54 9.32 8.42 -8.48
C PHE A 54 8.73 7.27 -9.29
N LEU A 55 9.26 7.04 -10.49
CA LEU A 55 8.75 5.98 -11.37
C LEU A 55 8.89 4.59 -10.75
N VAL A 56 10.05 4.32 -10.12
CA VAL A 56 10.29 3.04 -9.43
C VAL A 56 9.38 2.91 -8.21
N GLN A 57 9.23 3.96 -7.39
CA GLN A 57 8.32 3.97 -6.25
C GLN A 57 6.89 3.71 -6.71
N PHE A 58 6.41 4.47 -7.71
CA PHE A 58 5.06 4.32 -8.24
C PHE A 58 4.79 2.92 -8.79
N LEU A 59 5.67 2.38 -9.61
CA LEU A 59 5.49 1.04 -10.19
C LEU A 59 5.59 -0.08 -9.15
N ASN A 60 6.41 0.09 -8.12
CA ASN A 60 6.51 -0.88 -7.04
C ASN A 60 5.24 -0.92 -6.18
N ILE A 61 4.57 0.22 -5.96
CA ILE A 61 3.35 0.28 -5.17
C ILE A 61 2.10 0.01 -6.01
N ALA A 62 2.04 0.49 -7.26
CA ALA A 62 0.91 0.35 -8.17
C ALA A 62 0.84 -1.05 -8.83
N GLY A 63 0.89 -2.11 -8.01
CA GLY A 63 0.71 -3.49 -8.44
C GLY A 63 -0.77 -3.84 -8.68
N LEU A 64 -1.19 -5.04 -8.27
CA LEU A 64 -2.60 -5.46 -8.34
C LEU A 64 -3.49 -4.71 -7.34
N GLY A 65 -2.91 -4.22 -6.24
CA GLY A 65 -3.65 -3.64 -5.11
C GLY A 65 -4.63 -2.53 -5.50
N PRO A 66 -4.19 -1.45 -6.16
CA PRO A 66 -5.07 -0.35 -6.55
C PRO A 66 -6.07 -0.74 -7.65
N ILE A 67 -5.81 -1.80 -8.39
CA ILE A 67 -6.70 -2.29 -9.46
C ILE A 67 -7.73 -3.26 -8.88
N PHE A 68 -7.27 -4.39 -8.36
CA PHE A 68 -8.14 -5.45 -7.83
C PHE A 68 -8.87 -4.99 -6.57
N GLY A 69 -8.18 -4.30 -5.65
CA GLY A 69 -8.79 -3.76 -4.44
C GLY A 69 -9.90 -2.75 -4.74
N ALA A 70 -9.69 -1.88 -5.73
CA ALA A 70 -10.70 -0.91 -6.14
C ALA A 70 -11.92 -1.56 -6.81
N ILE A 71 -11.69 -2.58 -7.67
CA ILE A 71 -12.76 -3.37 -8.28
C ILE A 71 -13.57 -4.08 -7.19
N MET A 72 -12.92 -4.73 -6.22
CA MET A 72 -13.62 -5.41 -5.12
C MET A 72 -14.29 -4.42 -4.17
N GLY A 73 -13.73 -3.24 -3.99
CA GLY A 73 -14.27 -2.21 -3.12
C GLY A 73 -15.55 -1.55 -3.65
N ILE A 74 -15.68 -1.39 -4.98
CA ILE A 74 -16.88 -0.76 -5.55
C ILE A 74 -18.15 -1.64 -5.40
N PHE A 75 -18.01 -2.93 -5.10
CA PHE A 75 -19.14 -3.79 -4.73
C PHE A 75 -19.93 -3.24 -3.53
N PHE A 76 -19.26 -2.50 -2.63
CA PHE A 76 -19.90 -1.86 -1.47
C PHE A 76 -20.67 -0.58 -1.84
N GLY A 77 -20.54 -0.09 -3.06
CA GLY A 77 -21.23 1.10 -3.53
C GLY A 77 -20.34 2.33 -3.69
N PRO A 78 -20.92 3.50 -4.02
CA PRO A 78 -20.19 4.75 -4.27
C PRO A 78 -19.38 5.27 -3.07
N ALA A 79 -19.63 4.77 -1.85
CA ALA A 79 -18.80 5.05 -0.67
C ALA A 79 -17.32 4.71 -0.89
N ALA A 80 -17.01 3.78 -1.79
CA ALA A 80 -15.65 3.44 -2.21
C ALA A 80 -14.87 4.66 -2.70
N PHE A 81 -15.49 5.58 -3.43
CA PHE A 81 -14.84 6.80 -3.91
C PHE A 81 -14.38 7.71 -2.76
N LEU A 82 -15.20 7.82 -1.71
CA LEU A 82 -14.83 8.61 -0.53
C LEU A 82 -13.61 8.01 0.17
N TRP A 83 -13.60 6.69 0.33
CA TRP A 83 -12.45 6.03 0.95
C TRP A 83 -11.18 6.14 0.09
N ILE A 84 -11.26 5.95 -1.21
CA ILE A 84 -10.12 6.15 -2.11
C ILE A 84 -9.57 7.56 -1.96
N VAL A 85 -10.43 8.60 -2.01
CA VAL A 85 -9.99 10.00 -1.94
C VAL A 85 -9.43 10.36 -0.57
N PHE A 86 -10.23 10.19 0.49
CA PHE A 86 -9.83 10.63 1.83
C PHE A 86 -8.77 9.71 2.43
N GLY A 87 -8.86 8.41 2.17
CA GLY A 87 -7.85 7.44 2.55
C GLY A 87 -6.49 7.77 1.94
N THR A 88 -6.44 8.05 0.64
CA THR A 88 -5.20 8.45 -0.05
C THR A 88 -4.64 9.76 0.49
N ILE A 89 -5.47 10.79 0.66
CA ILE A 89 -4.97 12.12 1.06
C ILE A 89 -4.51 12.11 2.52
N PHE A 90 -5.37 11.65 3.44
CA PHE A 90 -5.15 11.79 4.88
C PHE A 90 -4.47 10.58 5.52
N GLY A 91 -4.56 9.42 4.89
CA GLY A 91 -3.95 8.17 5.34
C GLY A 91 -2.72 7.77 4.54
N GLY A 92 -2.91 7.30 3.32
CA GLY A 92 -1.84 6.71 2.49
C GLY A 92 -0.71 7.67 2.14
N GLY A 93 -1.05 8.88 1.68
CA GLY A 93 -0.03 9.89 1.36
C GLY A 93 0.80 10.29 2.58
N VAL A 94 0.16 10.42 3.75
CA VAL A 94 0.86 10.68 5.02
C VAL A 94 1.73 9.50 5.41
N HIS A 95 1.17 8.29 5.36
CA HIS A 95 1.87 7.04 5.67
C HIS A 95 3.14 6.88 4.81
N ASP A 96 3.01 6.99 3.49
CA ASP A 96 4.11 6.77 2.55
C ASP A 96 5.18 7.86 2.68
N TYR A 97 4.76 9.10 2.85
CA TYR A 97 5.68 10.21 3.10
C TYR A 97 6.46 9.99 4.39
N MET A 98 5.79 9.64 5.49
CA MET A 98 6.44 9.37 6.76
C MET A 98 7.36 8.14 6.68
N ALA A 99 6.91 7.04 6.06
CA ALA A 99 7.73 5.85 5.89
C ALA A 99 9.05 6.17 5.14
N GLY A 100 8.97 6.89 4.01
CA GLY A 100 10.15 7.28 3.25
C GLY A 100 11.04 8.27 3.98
N MET A 101 10.48 9.33 4.54
CA MET A 101 11.27 10.39 5.18
C MET A 101 11.85 9.99 6.53
N LEU A 102 11.17 9.13 7.31
CA LEU A 102 11.75 8.53 8.52
C LEU A 102 12.94 7.64 8.17
N SER A 103 12.83 6.85 7.10
CA SER A 103 13.96 6.06 6.61
C SER A 103 15.14 6.95 6.20
N VAL A 104 14.90 8.04 5.47
CA VAL A 104 15.95 9.04 5.14
C VAL A 104 16.63 9.57 6.40
N ARG A 105 15.85 9.97 7.42
CA ARG A 105 16.37 10.52 8.68
C ARG A 105 17.12 9.50 9.54
N LYS A 106 16.83 8.22 9.36
CA LYS A 106 17.46 7.11 10.08
C LYS A 106 18.42 6.32 9.17
N ASN A 107 19.15 7.01 8.31
CA ASN A 107 20.19 6.45 7.45
C ASN A 107 19.76 5.28 6.56
N GLY A 108 18.53 5.31 6.05
CA GLY A 108 17.98 4.26 5.21
C GLY A 108 17.47 3.05 6.00
N ALA A 109 17.14 3.22 7.29
CA ALA A 109 16.63 2.15 8.15
C ALA A 109 15.34 1.53 7.58
N SER A 110 15.18 0.22 7.78
CA SER A 110 13.98 -0.52 7.45
C SER A 110 12.83 -0.19 8.43
N MET A 111 11.58 -0.48 8.03
CA MET A 111 10.45 -0.20 8.91
C MET A 111 10.47 -0.94 10.25
N PRO A 112 10.84 -2.23 10.34
CA PRO A 112 10.97 -2.88 11.64
C PRO A 112 11.98 -2.19 12.57
N GLU A 113 13.07 -1.65 12.01
CA GLU A 113 14.06 -0.89 12.79
C GLU A 113 13.49 0.44 13.28
N ILE A 114 12.75 1.15 12.43
CA ILE A 114 12.07 2.39 12.80
C ILE A 114 11.05 2.15 13.90
N VAL A 115 10.23 1.11 13.79
CA VAL A 115 9.25 0.72 14.83
C VAL A 115 9.95 0.33 16.12
N LYS A 116 11.05 -0.43 16.04
CA LYS A 116 11.89 -0.78 17.20
C LYS A 116 12.39 0.46 17.93
N ASP A 117 12.87 1.45 17.18
CA ASP A 117 13.46 2.66 17.75
C ASP A 117 12.41 3.59 18.36
N GLU A 118 11.24 3.73 17.72
CA GLU A 118 10.18 4.68 18.14
C GLU A 118 9.25 4.08 19.19
N ILE A 119 8.90 2.80 19.08
CA ILE A 119 7.92 2.16 19.97
C ILE A 119 8.59 1.18 20.94
N GLY A 120 9.53 0.37 20.44
CA GLY A 120 10.28 -0.56 21.28
C GLY A 120 10.59 -1.89 20.59
N PRO A 121 11.51 -2.69 21.19
CA PRO A 121 12.07 -3.88 20.53
C PRO A 121 11.04 -5.01 20.31
N GLY A 122 10.07 -5.17 21.23
CA GLY A 122 9.05 -6.21 21.11
C GLY A 122 8.15 -5.97 19.91
N LEU A 123 7.67 -4.73 19.71
CA LEU A 123 6.84 -4.37 18.57
C LEU A 123 7.65 -4.35 17.26
N GLY A 124 8.93 -3.94 17.30
CA GLY A 124 9.79 -4.05 16.12
C GLY A 124 9.97 -5.50 15.65
N PHE A 125 10.07 -6.47 16.58
CA PHE A 125 10.11 -7.89 16.26
C PHE A 125 8.76 -8.39 15.67
N LEU A 126 7.64 -8.01 16.29
CA LEU A 126 6.31 -8.37 15.81
C LEU A 126 6.06 -7.84 14.39
N VAL A 127 6.37 -6.58 14.13
CA VAL A 127 6.23 -5.97 12.79
C VAL A 127 7.11 -6.68 11.76
N ARG A 128 8.29 -7.15 12.14
CA ARG A 128 9.14 -7.94 11.24
C ARG A 128 8.46 -9.22 10.80
N ILE A 129 7.79 -9.93 11.72
CA ILE A 129 7.01 -11.13 11.39
C ILE A 129 5.86 -10.78 10.45
N PHE A 130 5.08 -9.74 10.78
CA PHE A 130 3.97 -9.27 9.93
C PHE A 130 4.43 -8.89 8.52
N ILE A 131 5.56 -8.21 8.39
CA ILE A 131 6.15 -7.87 7.10
C ILE A 131 6.56 -9.12 6.31
N LEU A 132 7.15 -10.13 6.95
CA LEU A 132 7.50 -11.38 6.27
C LEU A 132 6.25 -12.10 5.75
N VAL A 133 5.22 -12.22 6.58
CA VAL A 133 3.93 -12.80 6.19
C VAL A 133 3.32 -12.01 5.04
N LEU A 134 3.27 -10.68 5.15
CA LEU A 134 2.79 -9.79 4.09
C LEU A 134 3.51 -10.04 2.77
N LEU A 135 4.84 -10.07 2.79
CA LEU A 135 5.64 -10.19 1.57
C LEU A 135 5.49 -11.57 0.89
N ILE A 136 5.27 -12.63 1.68
CA ILE A 136 4.94 -13.97 1.14
C ILE A 136 3.55 -13.94 0.49
N LEU A 137 2.53 -13.45 1.18
CA LEU A 137 1.16 -13.36 0.67
C LEU A 137 1.09 -12.46 -0.57
N LEU A 138 1.74 -11.30 -0.53
CA LEU A 138 1.82 -10.38 -1.66
C LEU A 138 2.50 -11.03 -2.87
N THR A 139 3.64 -11.66 -2.67
CA THR A 139 4.34 -12.34 -3.79
C THR A 139 3.48 -13.44 -4.38
N THR A 140 2.75 -14.18 -3.54
CA THR A 140 1.81 -15.21 -4.00
C THR A 140 0.70 -14.60 -4.85
N THR A 141 0.05 -13.53 -4.39
CA THR A 141 -1.02 -12.85 -5.16
C THR A 141 -0.49 -12.22 -6.45
N PHE A 142 0.73 -11.66 -6.40
CA PHE A 142 1.39 -11.04 -7.55
C PHE A 142 2.01 -12.05 -8.53
N MET A 143 1.99 -13.31 -8.20
CA MET A 143 2.31 -14.42 -9.09
C MET A 143 1.04 -15.05 -9.69
N THR A 144 0.06 -15.32 -8.85
CA THR A 144 -1.17 -16.03 -9.26
C THR A 144 -2.13 -15.15 -10.06
N GLY A 145 -2.30 -13.87 -9.69
CA GLY A 145 -3.12 -12.91 -10.43
C GLY A 145 -2.67 -12.71 -11.88
N PRO A 146 -1.40 -12.34 -12.14
CA PRO A 146 -0.85 -12.29 -13.49
C PRO A 146 -0.93 -13.61 -14.27
N ALA A 147 -0.73 -14.75 -13.62
CA ALA A 147 -0.88 -16.05 -14.28
C ALA A 147 -2.32 -16.26 -14.81
N THR A 148 -3.33 -15.84 -14.04
CA THR A 148 -4.75 -15.88 -14.46
C THR A 148 -5.03 -14.94 -15.62
N LEU A 149 -4.49 -13.71 -15.58
CA LEU A 149 -4.63 -12.75 -16.68
C LEU A 149 -3.96 -13.24 -17.96
N LEU A 150 -2.76 -13.79 -17.86
CA LEU A 150 -2.03 -14.35 -19.01
C LEU A 150 -2.75 -15.55 -19.64
N GLN A 151 -3.36 -16.40 -18.81
CA GLN A 151 -4.22 -17.50 -19.30
C GLN A 151 -5.44 -16.97 -20.06
N GLY A 152 -6.08 -15.89 -19.58
CA GLY A 152 -7.18 -15.23 -20.29
C GLY A 152 -6.78 -14.61 -21.62
N MET A 153 -5.53 -14.15 -21.74
CA MET A 153 -4.96 -13.64 -22.99
C MET A 153 -4.56 -14.74 -23.97
N CYS A 154 -3.91 -15.77 -23.47
CA CYS A 154 -3.37 -16.90 -24.21
C CYS A 154 -3.75 -18.21 -23.51
N PRO A 155 -4.86 -18.87 -23.90
CA PRO A 155 -5.32 -20.08 -23.25
C PRO A 155 -4.33 -21.25 -23.28
N LEU A 156 -3.44 -21.25 -24.24
CA LEU A 156 -2.31 -22.16 -24.35
C LEU A 156 -1.02 -21.33 -24.21
N PRO A 157 -0.18 -21.59 -23.22
CA PRO A 157 -0.11 -22.71 -22.28
C PRO A 157 -1.07 -22.59 -21.07
N SER A 158 -1.20 -23.68 -20.28
CA SER A 158 -2.06 -23.74 -19.10
C SER A 158 -1.62 -22.79 -17.99
N TRP A 159 -2.50 -22.48 -17.03
CA TRP A 159 -2.22 -21.61 -15.89
C TRP A 159 -0.94 -22.04 -15.12
N TYR A 160 -0.70 -23.34 -14.95
CA TYR A 160 0.50 -23.87 -14.27
C TYR A 160 1.81 -23.49 -14.98
N ILE A 161 1.78 -23.40 -16.30
CA ILE A 161 2.97 -23.00 -17.08
C ILE A 161 3.22 -21.49 -16.90
N TRP A 162 2.19 -20.65 -16.95
CA TRP A 162 2.32 -19.22 -16.68
C TRP A 162 2.82 -18.99 -15.26
N LEU A 163 2.28 -19.69 -14.27
CA LEU A 163 2.76 -19.67 -12.89
C LEU A 163 4.24 -20.04 -12.80
N GLY A 164 4.65 -21.12 -13.46
CA GLY A 164 6.04 -21.58 -13.52
C GLY A 164 6.99 -20.56 -14.15
N ILE A 165 6.56 -19.89 -15.23
CA ILE A 165 7.35 -18.84 -15.90
C ILE A 165 7.57 -17.65 -14.96
N ILE A 166 6.53 -17.17 -14.29
CA ILE A 166 6.62 -16.05 -13.33
C ILE A 166 7.50 -16.44 -12.14
N PHE A 167 7.33 -17.66 -11.62
CA PHE A 167 8.14 -18.18 -10.51
C PHE A 167 9.62 -18.27 -10.89
N LEU A 168 9.91 -18.76 -12.10
CA LEU A 168 11.29 -18.81 -12.63
C LEU A 168 11.87 -17.39 -12.75
N TYR A 169 11.08 -16.43 -13.25
CA TYR A 169 11.49 -15.03 -13.30
C TYR A 169 11.84 -14.50 -11.90
N TYR A 170 11.00 -14.73 -10.89
CA TYR A 170 11.28 -14.30 -9.51
C TYR A 170 12.56 -14.91 -8.95
N THR A 171 12.79 -16.20 -9.25
CA THR A 171 14.00 -16.91 -8.83
C THR A 171 15.24 -16.27 -9.44
N LEU A 172 15.23 -16.03 -10.74
CA LEU A 172 16.34 -15.39 -11.46
C LEU A 172 16.56 -13.95 -11.01
N ALA A 173 15.50 -13.16 -10.88
CA ALA A 173 15.55 -11.77 -10.48
C ALA A 173 16.09 -11.57 -9.05
N THR A 174 15.75 -12.47 -8.12
CA THR A 174 16.28 -12.44 -6.76
C THR A 174 17.79 -12.69 -6.70
N LEU A 175 18.36 -13.40 -7.66
CA LEU A 175 19.79 -13.69 -7.75
C LEU A 175 20.60 -12.61 -8.49
N LEU A 176 19.94 -11.83 -9.35
CA LEU A 176 20.59 -10.81 -10.19
C LEU A 176 20.68 -9.45 -9.46
N PRO A 177 21.67 -8.59 -9.82
CA PRO A 177 21.73 -7.21 -9.34
C PRO A 177 20.56 -6.36 -9.83
N VAL A 178 19.99 -5.53 -8.95
CA VAL A 178 18.81 -4.67 -9.19
C VAL A 178 18.96 -3.76 -10.42
N ASP A 179 20.15 -3.17 -10.58
CA ASP A 179 20.37 -2.04 -11.51
C ASP A 179 20.15 -2.38 -12.98
N LYS A 180 20.42 -3.63 -13.38
CA LYS A 180 20.37 -4.04 -14.78
C LYS A 180 18.94 -4.28 -15.28
N LEU A 181 18.05 -4.74 -14.41
CA LEU A 181 16.67 -5.07 -14.76
C LEU A 181 15.75 -3.84 -14.65
N ILE A 182 15.84 -3.14 -13.53
CA ILE A 182 14.97 -2.00 -13.18
C ILE A 182 15.18 -0.81 -14.13
N GLY A 183 16.41 -0.42 -14.39
CA GLY A 183 16.69 0.83 -15.10
C GLY A 183 16.22 0.88 -16.56
N ARG A 184 16.06 -0.25 -17.23
CA ARG A 184 15.77 -0.31 -18.66
C ARG A 184 14.30 -0.57 -18.98
N PHE A 185 13.63 -1.38 -18.19
CA PHE A 185 12.26 -1.82 -18.49
C PHE A 185 11.18 -1.01 -17.77
N TYR A 186 11.47 -0.45 -16.59
CA TYR A 186 10.50 0.31 -15.80
C TYR A 186 9.85 1.49 -16.55
N PRO A 187 10.56 2.30 -17.36
CA PRO A 187 9.91 3.36 -18.14
C PRO A 187 8.86 2.84 -19.12
N ILE A 188 9.12 1.68 -19.75
CA ILE A 188 8.18 1.05 -20.68
C ILE A 188 6.95 0.56 -19.92
N PHE A 189 7.15 -0.08 -18.78
CA PHE A 189 6.06 -0.60 -17.94
C PHE A 189 5.18 0.52 -17.39
N GLY A 190 5.80 1.62 -16.94
CA GLY A 190 5.06 2.81 -16.51
C GLY A 190 4.25 3.42 -17.65
N ALA A 191 4.80 3.49 -18.85
CA ALA A 191 4.09 4.01 -20.01
C ALA A 191 2.88 3.14 -20.37
N VAL A 192 3.01 1.81 -20.32
CA VAL A 192 1.90 0.87 -20.62
C VAL A 192 0.80 0.96 -19.53
N LEU A 193 1.18 1.05 -18.26
CA LEU A 193 0.22 1.22 -17.15
C LEU A 193 -0.52 2.57 -17.26
N LEU A 194 0.18 3.65 -17.58
CA LEU A 194 -0.43 4.97 -17.80
C LEU A 194 -1.35 4.97 -19.03
N PHE A 195 -0.92 4.35 -20.12
CA PHE A 195 -1.74 4.17 -21.33
C PHE A 195 -3.06 3.48 -21.00
N MET A 196 -3.00 2.39 -20.23
CA MET A 196 -4.19 1.67 -19.77
C MET A 196 -5.11 2.58 -18.96
N GLY A 197 -4.58 3.20 -17.89
CA GLY A 197 -5.40 4.05 -17.00
C GLY A 197 -6.02 5.23 -17.75
N ILE A 198 -5.23 5.95 -18.54
CA ILE A 198 -5.72 7.09 -19.34
C ILE A 198 -6.71 6.62 -20.40
N GLY A 199 -6.44 5.51 -21.08
CA GLY A 199 -7.33 4.97 -22.12
C GLY A 199 -8.69 4.59 -21.58
N ILE A 200 -8.74 3.88 -20.45
CA ILE A 200 -9.98 3.52 -19.75
C ILE A 200 -10.74 4.79 -19.31
N MET A 201 -10.04 5.75 -18.69
CA MET A 201 -10.63 7.00 -18.25
C MET A 201 -11.24 7.81 -19.40
N VAL A 202 -10.53 7.92 -20.53
CA VAL A 202 -11.02 8.66 -21.71
C VAL A 202 -12.28 8.02 -22.28
N ILE A 203 -12.30 6.70 -22.42
CA ILE A 203 -13.48 5.98 -22.93
C ILE A 203 -14.66 6.11 -21.98
N MET A 204 -14.42 5.90 -20.69
CA MET A 204 -15.45 6.02 -19.65
C MET A 204 -16.09 7.43 -19.64
N LEU A 205 -15.28 8.48 -19.65
CA LEU A 205 -15.77 9.87 -19.64
C LEU A 205 -16.42 10.27 -20.98
N GLY A 206 -15.93 9.77 -22.10
CA GLY A 206 -16.41 10.15 -23.42
C GLY A 206 -17.70 9.45 -23.83
N TRP A 207 -17.86 8.18 -23.48
CA TRP A 207 -18.97 7.36 -23.99
C TRP A 207 -19.87 6.77 -22.89
N HIS A 208 -19.40 6.67 -21.64
CA HIS A 208 -20.12 6.03 -20.54
C HIS A 208 -20.33 6.95 -19.33
N SER A 209 -20.27 8.26 -19.55
CA SER A 209 -20.32 9.25 -18.47
C SER A 209 -21.66 9.26 -17.69
N MET A 210 -22.76 8.88 -18.33
CA MET A 210 -24.09 8.83 -17.72
C MET A 210 -24.33 7.56 -16.89
N GLU A 211 -23.52 6.52 -17.11
CA GLU A 211 -23.63 5.22 -16.45
C GLU A 211 -22.74 5.13 -15.20
N MET A 212 -21.94 6.18 -14.94
CA MET A 212 -20.99 6.20 -13.82
C MET A 212 -21.70 6.28 -12.47
N PRO A 213 -21.26 5.49 -11.47
CA PRO A 213 -21.80 5.57 -10.13
C PRO A 213 -21.61 6.97 -9.53
N GLU A 214 -22.64 7.47 -8.86
CA GLU A 214 -22.62 8.77 -8.19
C GLU A 214 -22.83 8.62 -6.67
N ILE A 215 -22.25 9.51 -5.88
CA ILE A 215 -22.51 9.57 -4.42
C ILE A 215 -23.99 9.87 -4.15
N THR A 216 -24.64 10.60 -5.06
CA THR A 216 -26.07 10.92 -5.00
C THR A 216 -26.97 9.70 -5.14
N ASP A 217 -26.45 8.56 -5.67
CA ASP A 217 -27.19 7.29 -5.75
C ASP A 217 -27.32 6.60 -4.39
N GLY A 218 -26.70 7.18 -3.35
CA GLY A 218 -26.72 6.74 -1.97
C GLY A 218 -25.39 6.09 -1.52
N LEU A 219 -25.09 6.31 -0.25
CA LEU A 219 -23.87 5.77 0.39
C LEU A 219 -24.15 4.47 1.19
N TYR A 220 -25.30 3.85 0.97
CA TYR A 220 -25.63 2.59 1.60
C TYR A 220 -24.80 1.43 1.03
N ASN A 221 -24.64 0.40 1.85
CA ASN A 221 -23.94 -0.81 1.44
C ASN A 221 -24.73 -1.55 0.36
N ARG A 222 -24.15 -1.72 -0.81
CA ARG A 222 -24.74 -2.46 -1.93
C ARG A 222 -24.33 -3.93 -1.97
N GLN A 223 -23.46 -4.37 -1.09
CA GLN A 223 -22.97 -5.75 -1.05
C GLN A 223 -24.12 -6.72 -0.70
N THR A 224 -24.30 -7.75 -1.53
CA THR A 224 -25.41 -8.71 -1.42
C THR A 224 -25.10 -9.92 -0.52
N ASN A 225 -23.82 -10.13 -0.17
CA ASN A 225 -23.37 -11.27 0.62
C ASN A 225 -23.45 -11.06 2.16
N GLY A 226 -24.10 -9.99 2.64
CA GLY A 226 -24.25 -9.69 4.06
C GLY A 226 -23.01 -9.09 4.74
N MET A 227 -21.91 -8.86 4.03
CA MET A 227 -20.72 -8.21 4.57
C MET A 227 -20.99 -6.73 4.87
N PRO A 228 -20.63 -6.23 6.07
CA PRO A 228 -20.85 -4.83 6.42
C PRO A 228 -19.88 -3.90 5.67
N LEU A 229 -20.32 -2.67 5.40
CA LEU A 229 -19.47 -1.67 4.75
C LEU A 229 -18.21 -1.39 5.58
N PHE A 230 -18.35 -1.20 6.90
CA PHE A 230 -17.23 -1.07 7.82
C PHE A 230 -17.03 -2.40 8.58
N PRO A 231 -15.86 -2.96 8.64
CA PRO A 231 -14.57 -2.51 8.08
C PRO A 231 -14.26 -3.07 6.68
N MET A 232 -15.15 -3.87 6.07
CA MET A 232 -14.84 -4.72 4.93
C MET A 232 -14.42 -3.93 3.68
N MET A 233 -15.12 -2.86 3.34
CA MET A 233 -14.75 -1.98 2.20
C MET A 233 -13.36 -1.38 2.40
N PHE A 234 -13.05 -0.94 3.61
CA PHE A 234 -11.77 -0.29 3.94
C PHE A 234 -10.59 -1.24 3.78
N VAL A 235 -10.76 -2.51 4.11
CA VAL A 235 -9.74 -3.54 3.91
C VAL A 235 -9.69 -3.99 2.45
N SER A 236 -10.82 -4.10 1.76
CA SER A 236 -10.86 -4.46 0.34
C SER A 236 -10.09 -3.46 -0.53
N ILE A 237 -10.22 -2.14 -0.25
CA ILE A 237 -9.48 -1.07 -0.95
C ILE A 237 -8.17 -0.78 -0.17
N ALA A 238 -7.38 -1.79 0.12
CA ALA A 238 -6.16 -1.60 0.88
C ALA A 238 -5.17 -0.67 0.16
N CYS A 239 -4.58 -1.11 -0.93
CA CYS A 239 -3.50 -0.38 -1.58
C CYS A 239 -3.96 0.94 -2.22
N GLY A 240 -5.17 1.00 -2.76
CA GLY A 240 -5.70 2.22 -3.42
C GLY A 240 -6.03 3.39 -2.49
N ALA A 241 -5.92 3.21 -1.17
CA ALA A 241 -6.19 4.23 -0.16
C ALA A 241 -5.06 4.38 0.86
N ILE A 242 -4.60 3.28 1.46
CA ILE A 242 -3.46 3.21 2.38
C ILE A 242 -2.90 1.80 2.42
N SER A 243 -1.57 1.64 2.39
CA SER A 243 -0.93 0.34 2.25
C SER A 243 0.33 0.20 3.11
N GLY A 244 0.33 -0.77 4.02
CA GLY A 244 1.52 -1.12 4.80
C GLY A 244 2.66 -1.68 3.94
N PHE A 245 2.35 -2.33 2.80
CA PHE A 245 3.37 -2.79 1.86
C PHE A 245 4.28 -1.65 1.37
N HIS A 246 3.73 -0.46 1.16
CA HIS A 246 4.50 0.70 0.71
C HIS A 246 5.64 1.04 1.68
N SER A 247 5.45 0.77 2.96
CA SER A 247 6.50 0.97 3.97
C SER A 247 7.70 0.02 3.82
N THR A 248 7.56 -1.05 3.06
CA THR A 248 8.69 -1.92 2.71
C THR A 248 9.43 -1.44 1.47
N GLN A 249 8.77 -0.66 0.61
CA GLN A 249 9.34 -0.12 -0.63
C GLN A 249 9.95 1.27 -0.42
N SER A 250 9.31 2.11 0.38
CA SER A 250 9.79 3.48 0.65
C SER A 250 11.21 3.55 1.21
N PRO A 251 11.68 2.66 2.11
CA PRO A 251 13.08 2.64 2.54
C PRO A 251 14.09 2.32 1.42
N LEU A 252 13.72 1.47 0.48
CA LEU A 252 14.57 1.18 -0.68
C LEU A 252 14.78 2.46 -1.52
N MET A 253 13.72 3.23 -1.72
CA MET A 253 13.78 4.49 -2.45
C MET A 253 14.43 5.61 -1.63
N ALA A 254 14.29 5.60 -0.31
CA ALA A 254 14.99 6.52 0.60
C ALA A 254 16.52 6.40 0.48
N ARG A 255 17.01 5.19 0.24
CA ARG A 255 18.44 4.90 -0.01
C ARG A 255 18.94 5.39 -1.38
N CYS A 256 18.03 5.86 -2.25
CA CYS A 256 18.36 6.43 -3.57
C CYS A 256 18.16 7.95 -3.63
N LEU A 257 17.50 8.53 -2.62
CA LEU A 257 17.11 9.93 -2.57
C LEU A 257 18.35 10.84 -2.45
N THR A 258 18.45 11.83 -3.33
CA THR A 258 19.59 12.77 -3.33
C THR A 258 19.35 14.07 -2.54
N ASN A 259 18.08 14.44 -2.30
CA ASN A 259 17.70 15.61 -1.54
C ASN A 259 16.32 15.43 -0.90
N GLU A 260 16.13 15.88 0.37
CA GLU A 260 14.87 15.76 1.09
C GLU A 260 13.69 16.49 0.41
N ARG A 261 13.95 17.54 -0.39
CA ARG A 261 12.91 18.24 -1.18
C ARG A 261 12.18 17.32 -2.15
N GLN A 262 12.79 16.20 -2.51
CA GLN A 262 12.18 15.24 -3.43
C GLN A 262 11.16 14.33 -2.74
N GLY A 263 11.20 14.22 -1.40
CA GLY A 263 10.39 13.28 -0.63
C GLY A 263 8.88 13.43 -0.87
N ARG A 264 8.35 14.65 -0.94
CA ARG A 264 6.93 14.88 -1.14
C ARG A 264 6.42 14.31 -2.46
N TRP A 265 7.04 14.65 -3.55
CA TRP A 265 6.53 14.18 -4.85
C TRP A 265 6.84 12.71 -5.11
N ILE A 266 7.93 12.17 -4.52
CA ILE A 266 8.27 10.76 -4.65
C ILE A 266 7.34 9.90 -3.80
N PHE A 267 7.22 10.15 -2.50
CA PHE A 267 6.45 9.27 -1.61
C PHE A 267 4.97 9.62 -1.59
N TYR A 268 4.63 10.85 -1.21
CA TYR A 268 3.23 11.30 -1.19
C TYR A 268 2.63 11.34 -2.60
N GLY A 269 3.40 11.81 -3.59
CA GLY A 269 2.96 11.93 -4.98
C GLY A 269 2.72 10.57 -5.65
N ALA A 270 3.56 9.55 -5.38
CA ALA A 270 3.34 8.21 -5.89
C ALA A 270 2.04 7.59 -5.32
N MET A 271 1.76 7.80 -4.02
CA MET A 271 0.52 7.34 -3.41
C MET A 271 -0.72 8.03 -4.03
N VAL A 272 -0.63 9.34 -4.31
CA VAL A 272 -1.74 10.04 -5.01
C VAL A 272 -1.92 9.51 -6.42
N ALA A 273 -0.85 9.25 -7.16
CA ALA A 273 -0.94 8.65 -8.49
C ALA A 273 -1.57 7.24 -8.46
N GLU A 274 -1.25 6.46 -7.43
CA GLU A 274 -1.88 5.17 -7.19
C GLU A 274 -3.36 5.30 -6.83
N GLY A 275 -3.74 6.26 -5.97
CA GLY A 275 -5.13 6.57 -5.66
C GLY A 275 -5.94 6.99 -6.89
N ILE A 276 -5.33 7.72 -7.83
CA ILE A 276 -5.97 8.04 -9.12
C ILE A 276 -6.20 6.77 -9.95
N LEU A 277 -5.25 5.85 -9.98
CA LEU A 277 -5.41 4.57 -10.67
C LEU A 277 -6.54 3.74 -10.04
N ALA A 278 -6.61 3.69 -8.72
CA ALA A 278 -7.68 3.02 -7.99
C ALA A 278 -9.05 3.66 -8.27
N LEU A 279 -9.12 4.99 -8.30
CA LEU A 279 -10.34 5.73 -8.64
C LEU A 279 -10.83 5.38 -10.05
N ILE A 280 -9.92 5.30 -11.03
CA ILE A 280 -10.26 4.93 -12.41
C ILE A 280 -10.86 3.51 -12.45
N TRP A 281 -10.23 2.54 -11.78
CA TRP A 281 -10.70 1.16 -11.80
C TRP A 281 -11.98 0.93 -11.01
N ALA A 282 -12.17 1.62 -9.87
CA ALA A 282 -13.43 1.59 -9.15
C ALA A 282 -14.59 2.14 -10.01
N ALA A 283 -14.35 3.29 -10.66
CA ALA A 283 -15.33 3.88 -11.54
C ALA A 283 -15.61 3.01 -12.77
N ALA A 284 -14.56 2.49 -13.43
CA ALA A 284 -14.70 1.64 -14.60
C ALA A 284 -15.50 0.35 -14.30
N ALA A 285 -15.18 -0.32 -13.18
CA ALA A 285 -15.89 -1.53 -12.78
C ALA A 285 -17.35 -1.26 -12.43
N GLY A 286 -17.62 -0.14 -11.74
CA GLY A 286 -19.00 0.26 -11.40
C GLY A 286 -19.81 0.79 -12.56
N THR A 287 -19.17 1.11 -13.71
CA THR A 287 -19.82 1.63 -14.92
C THR A 287 -20.07 0.55 -15.96
N PHE A 288 -19.06 -0.29 -16.19
CA PHE A 288 -19.01 -1.21 -17.34
C PHE A 288 -20.18 -2.19 -17.43
N PHE A 289 -20.71 -2.64 -16.31
CA PHE A 289 -21.79 -3.62 -16.25
C PHE A 289 -23.19 -2.99 -16.20
N ALA A 290 -23.29 -1.68 -16.42
CA ALA A 290 -24.58 -1.01 -16.54
C ALA A 290 -25.32 -1.46 -17.81
N ASP A 291 -26.63 -1.67 -17.69
CA ASP A 291 -27.54 -1.86 -18.82
C ASP A 291 -28.71 -0.88 -18.69
N PRO A 292 -28.56 0.34 -19.26
CA PRO A 292 -29.60 1.36 -19.16
C PRO A 292 -30.94 0.96 -19.84
N ILE A 293 -30.85 0.07 -20.84
CA ILE A 293 -32.06 -0.40 -21.58
C ILE A 293 -32.95 -1.24 -20.66
N HIS A 294 -32.32 -2.08 -19.82
CA HIS A 294 -33.03 -2.94 -18.86
C HIS A 294 -33.06 -2.35 -17.45
N GLY A 295 -32.58 -1.11 -17.26
CA GLY A 295 -32.55 -0.44 -15.94
C GLY A 295 -31.57 -1.04 -14.95
N VAL A 296 -30.51 -1.70 -15.40
CA VAL A 296 -29.50 -2.32 -14.52
C VAL A 296 -28.44 -1.28 -14.16
N TYR A 297 -28.27 -1.00 -12.87
CA TYR A 297 -27.20 -0.17 -12.36
C TYR A 297 -25.86 -0.92 -12.44
N GLY A 298 -24.76 -0.23 -12.78
CA GLY A 298 -23.51 -0.88 -13.10
C GLY A 298 -22.92 -1.73 -11.97
N ILE A 299 -23.07 -1.29 -10.70
CA ILE A 299 -22.62 -2.09 -9.54
C ILE A 299 -23.48 -3.36 -9.38
N ASP A 300 -24.78 -3.30 -9.62
CA ASP A 300 -25.67 -4.45 -9.53
C ASP A 300 -25.37 -5.45 -10.66
N GLY A 301 -25.07 -4.95 -11.86
CA GLY A 301 -24.59 -5.76 -12.98
C GLY A 301 -23.22 -6.42 -12.70
N LEU A 302 -22.31 -5.73 -12.03
CA LEU A 302 -21.04 -6.29 -11.57
C LEU A 302 -21.25 -7.42 -10.56
N GLN A 303 -22.18 -7.27 -9.63
CA GLN A 303 -22.53 -8.33 -8.66
C GLN A 303 -23.17 -9.54 -9.37
N ALA A 304 -24.06 -9.31 -10.32
CA ALA A 304 -24.64 -10.38 -11.13
C ALA A 304 -23.58 -11.12 -11.94
N PHE A 305 -22.61 -10.40 -12.50
CA PHE A 305 -21.46 -11.00 -13.19
C PHE A 305 -20.62 -11.87 -12.24
N ALA A 306 -20.32 -11.38 -11.05
CA ALA A 306 -19.56 -12.14 -10.05
C ALA A 306 -20.30 -13.42 -9.61
N ALA A 307 -21.62 -13.37 -9.45
CA ALA A 307 -22.45 -14.52 -9.08
C ALA A 307 -22.46 -15.62 -10.17
N GLN A 308 -22.20 -15.28 -11.43
CA GLN A 308 -22.08 -16.22 -12.53
C GLN A 308 -20.72 -16.95 -12.61
N HIS A 309 -19.70 -16.46 -11.85
CA HIS A 309 -18.33 -16.96 -11.88
C HIS A 309 -17.84 -17.37 -10.47
N PRO A 310 -18.53 -18.29 -9.78
CA PRO A 310 -18.20 -18.65 -8.41
C PRO A 310 -16.82 -19.31 -8.34
N GLY A 311 -15.98 -18.84 -7.39
CA GLY A 311 -14.64 -19.39 -7.18
C GLY A 311 -13.57 -18.94 -8.17
N GLU A 312 -13.92 -18.07 -9.15
CA GLU A 312 -12.97 -17.46 -10.07
C GLU A 312 -12.45 -16.12 -9.51
N ASN A 313 -11.28 -15.69 -9.99
CA ASN A 313 -10.74 -14.37 -9.65
C ASN A 313 -11.53 -13.27 -10.39
N ILE A 314 -12.58 -12.75 -9.74
CA ILE A 314 -13.50 -11.77 -10.32
C ILE A 314 -12.76 -10.50 -10.76
N ALA A 315 -11.82 -10.01 -9.97
CA ALA A 315 -11.09 -8.80 -10.31
C ALA A 315 -10.27 -8.96 -11.61
N ALA A 316 -9.63 -10.12 -11.80
CA ALA A 316 -8.91 -10.43 -13.04
C ALA A 316 -9.85 -10.54 -14.25
N LEU A 317 -11.00 -11.19 -14.08
CA LEU A 317 -12.02 -11.31 -15.15
C LEU A 317 -12.57 -9.94 -15.55
N VAL A 318 -12.83 -9.07 -14.59
CA VAL A 318 -13.29 -7.69 -14.83
C VAL A 318 -12.26 -6.88 -15.58
N VAL A 319 -10.98 -6.96 -15.17
CA VAL A 319 -9.87 -6.28 -15.87
C VAL A 319 -9.78 -6.74 -17.32
N ASP A 320 -9.78 -8.05 -17.55
CA ASP A 320 -9.70 -8.61 -18.91
C ASP A 320 -10.88 -8.16 -19.78
N LYS A 321 -12.11 -8.26 -19.26
CA LYS A 321 -13.34 -7.93 -19.96
C LYS A 321 -13.42 -6.44 -20.30
N ILE A 322 -13.19 -5.53 -19.34
CA ILE A 322 -13.19 -4.08 -19.56
C ILE A 322 -12.11 -3.71 -20.57
N SER A 323 -10.89 -4.19 -20.39
CA SER A 323 -9.77 -3.83 -21.25
C SER A 323 -9.99 -4.27 -22.71
N LYS A 324 -10.47 -5.49 -22.93
CA LYS A 324 -10.74 -6.01 -24.29
C LYS A 324 -11.91 -5.29 -24.94
N THR A 325 -12.96 -4.98 -24.19
CA THR A 325 -14.18 -4.37 -24.73
C THR A 325 -13.95 -2.89 -25.04
N TRP A 326 -13.41 -2.13 -24.09
CA TRP A 326 -13.25 -0.67 -24.28
C TRP A 326 -12.03 -0.28 -25.11
N LEU A 327 -10.89 -0.96 -24.95
CA LEU A 327 -9.65 -0.61 -25.68
C LEU A 327 -9.46 -1.43 -26.97
N GLY A 328 -10.39 -2.33 -27.27
CA GLY A 328 -10.30 -3.22 -28.44
C GLY A 328 -9.18 -4.26 -28.32
N LYS A 329 -8.92 -5.02 -29.39
CA LYS A 329 -7.98 -6.14 -29.33
C LYS A 329 -6.54 -5.73 -28.98
N VAL A 330 -6.00 -4.71 -29.64
CA VAL A 330 -4.61 -4.28 -29.42
C VAL A 330 -4.48 -3.49 -28.13
N GLY A 331 -5.36 -2.53 -27.89
CA GLY A 331 -5.33 -1.74 -26.67
C GLY A 331 -5.62 -2.58 -25.44
N GLY A 332 -6.56 -3.53 -25.52
CA GLY A 332 -6.85 -4.50 -24.46
C GLY A 332 -5.67 -5.40 -24.15
N PHE A 333 -4.94 -5.89 -25.17
CA PHE A 333 -3.72 -6.64 -24.98
C PHE A 333 -2.67 -5.83 -24.22
N LEU A 334 -2.38 -4.59 -24.65
CA LEU A 334 -1.44 -3.70 -23.98
C LEU A 334 -1.88 -3.38 -22.54
N ALA A 335 -3.18 -3.14 -22.31
CA ALA A 335 -3.72 -2.85 -21.00
C ALA A 335 -3.53 -4.02 -20.03
N VAL A 336 -3.91 -5.22 -20.44
CA VAL A 336 -3.72 -6.43 -19.61
C VAL A 336 -2.23 -6.69 -19.37
N LEU A 337 -1.38 -6.47 -20.38
CA LEU A 337 0.06 -6.57 -20.22
C LEU A 337 0.58 -5.60 -19.14
N GLY A 338 0.07 -4.36 -19.08
CA GLY A 338 0.41 -3.40 -18.03
C GLY A 338 0.03 -3.89 -16.63
N VAL A 339 -1.17 -4.48 -16.49
CA VAL A 339 -1.64 -5.07 -15.24
C VAL A 339 -0.86 -6.33 -14.84
N VAL A 340 -0.30 -7.07 -15.80
CA VAL A 340 0.55 -8.24 -15.54
C VAL A 340 1.95 -7.83 -15.10
N VAL A 341 2.53 -6.86 -15.78
CA VAL A 341 3.95 -6.52 -15.58
C VAL A 341 4.19 -5.77 -14.27
N ALA A 342 3.29 -4.87 -13.88
CA ALA A 342 3.44 -4.13 -12.63
C ALA A 342 3.54 -5.05 -11.40
N PRO A 343 2.62 -6.00 -11.15
CA PRO A 343 2.75 -6.91 -10.00
C PRO A 343 3.92 -7.88 -10.15
N VAL A 344 4.29 -8.30 -11.37
CA VAL A 344 5.45 -9.18 -11.57
C VAL A 344 6.74 -8.48 -11.12
N THR A 345 6.90 -7.19 -11.42
CA THR A 345 8.06 -6.41 -10.93
C THR A 345 7.99 -6.14 -9.44
N SER A 346 6.81 -5.87 -8.90
CA SER A 346 6.61 -5.65 -7.46
C SER A 346 6.83 -6.93 -6.64
N GLY A 347 6.46 -8.10 -7.16
CA GLY A 347 6.70 -9.39 -6.53
C GLY A 347 8.20 -9.74 -6.41
N ASP A 348 9.01 -9.39 -7.42
CA ASP A 348 10.46 -9.50 -7.34
C ASP A 348 11.03 -8.63 -6.20
N THR A 349 10.64 -7.36 -6.15
CA THR A 349 11.11 -6.45 -5.09
C THR A 349 10.60 -6.88 -3.71
N ALA A 350 9.41 -7.45 -3.62
CA ALA A 350 8.84 -8.01 -2.38
C ALA A 350 9.68 -9.20 -1.87
N LEU A 351 10.01 -10.16 -2.72
CA LEU A 351 10.88 -11.28 -2.34
C LEU A 351 12.28 -10.83 -1.92
N ARG A 352 12.81 -9.83 -2.59
CA ARG A 352 14.08 -9.21 -2.20
C ARG A 352 13.98 -8.57 -0.83
N SER A 353 12.93 -7.81 -0.56
CA SER A 353 12.66 -7.20 0.74
C SER A 353 12.49 -8.26 1.84
N ALA A 354 11.78 -9.36 1.57
CA ALA A 354 11.65 -10.48 2.50
C ALA A 354 13.01 -11.11 2.82
N ARG A 355 13.81 -11.38 1.80
CA ARG A 355 15.16 -11.93 1.97
C ARG A 355 16.07 -11.00 2.80
N LEU A 356 16.05 -9.70 2.51
CA LEU A 356 16.84 -8.72 3.28
C LEU A 356 16.35 -8.64 4.73
N THR A 357 15.04 -8.63 4.98
CA THR A 357 14.47 -8.62 6.33
C THR A 357 14.91 -9.83 7.16
N VAL A 358 14.97 -11.02 6.55
CA VAL A 358 15.50 -12.25 7.21
C VAL A 358 17.01 -12.17 7.41
N ALA A 359 17.73 -11.67 6.41
CA ALA A 359 19.18 -11.52 6.48
C ALA A 359 19.62 -10.59 7.60
N ASP A 360 18.95 -9.44 7.74
CA ASP A 360 19.17 -8.47 8.80
C ASP A 360 18.90 -9.08 10.18
N PHE A 361 17.83 -9.88 10.29
CA PHE A 361 17.51 -10.58 11.53
C PHE A 361 18.57 -11.62 11.95
N LEU A 362 19.06 -12.39 10.97
CA LEU A 362 20.06 -13.43 11.18
C LEU A 362 21.50 -12.90 11.18
N HIS A 363 21.69 -11.59 10.94
CA HIS A 363 22.99 -10.96 10.75
C HIS A 363 23.86 -11.64 9.69
N LEU A 364 23.23 -12.10 8.58
CA LEU A 364 23.90 -12.81 7.50
C LEU A 364 24.32 -11.86 6.38
N ASP A 365 25.61 -11.85 6.06
CA ASP A 365 26.13 -11.10 4.90
C ASP A 365 25.49 -11.61 3.58
N GLN A 366 24.98 -10.70 2.79
CA GLN A 366 24.29 -10.99 1.52
C GLN A 366 25.21 -10.96 0.29
N LYS A 367 26.51 -10.69 0.44
CA LYS A 367 27.47 -10.76 -0.67
C LYS A 367 27.62 -12.18 -1.23
N PRO A 368 27.75 -13.25 -0.40
CA PRO A 368 27.86 -14.62 -0.89
C PRO A 368 26.52 -15.13 -1.45
N ILE A 369 26.52 -15.68 -2.66
CA ILE A 369 25.33 -16.30 -3.28
C ILE A 369 24.74 -17.41 -2.39
N ARG A 370 25.59 -18.19 -1.71
CA ARG A 370 25.16 -19.25 -0.79
C ARG A 370 24.22 -18.72 0.29
N ASN A 371 24.54 -17.59 0.91
CA ASN A 371 23.71 -16.98 1.95
C ASN A 371 22.39 -16.46 1.38
N ARG A 372 22.41 -15.91 0.16
CA ARG A 372 21.19 -15.50 -0.55
C ARG A 372 20.26 -16.69 -0.80
N LEU A 373 20.81 -17.79 -1.30
CA LEU A 373 20.03 -19.01 -1.58
C LEU A 373 19.48 -19.65 -0.30
N LEU A 374 20.28 -19.69 0.78
CA LEU A 374 19.83 -20.24 2.06
C LEU A 374 18.56 -19.58 2.59
N ILE A 375 18.43 -18.27 2.43
CA ILE A 375 17.24 -17.51 2.84
C ILE A 375 16.16 -17.57 1.77
N ALA A 376 16.54 -17.47 0.50
CA ALA A 376 15.56 -17.39 -0.59
C ALA A 376 14.79 -18.71 -0.80
N LEU A 377 15.43 -19.87 -0.67
CA LEU A 377 14.79 -21.16 -0.90
C LEU A 377 13.58 -21.44 0.00
N PRO A 378 13.64 -21.23 1.34
CA PRO A 378 12.45 -21.36 2.19
C PRO A 378 11.34 -20.39 1.83
N LEU A 379 11.69 -19.13 1.47
CA LEU A 379 10.71 -18.13 1.04
C LEU A 379 10.03 -18.54 -0.27
N PHE A 380 10.80 -19.01 -1.25
CA PHE A 380 10.26 -19.56 -2.50
C PHE A 380 9.35 -20.76 -2.27
N ALA A 381 9.74 -21.67 -1.39
CA ALA A 381 8.90 -22.82 -1.05
C ALA A 381 7.58 -22.39 -0.42
N ALA A 382 7.59 -21.39 0.47
CA ALA A 382 6.38 -20.84 1.08
C ALA A 382 5.47 -20.18 0.03
N VAL A 383 6.01 -19.32 -0.83
CA VAL A 383 5.25 -18.64 -1.91
C VAL A 383 4.66 -19.67 -2.88
N PHE A 384 5.45 -20.66 -3.29
CA PHE A 384 4.98 -21.70 -4.21
C PHE A 384 3.89 -22.57 -3.58
N GLY A 385 4.04 -22.95 -2.32
CA GLY A 385 3.01 -23.69 -1.58
C GLY A 385 1.70 -22.90 -1.45
N MET A 386 1.80 -21.60 -1.14
CA MET A 386 0.64 -20.72 -1.04
C MET A 386 -0.08 -20.47 -2.38
N ALA A 387 0.59 -20.64 -3.52
CA ALA A 387 -0.01 -20.46 -4.84
C ALA A 387 -1.14 -21.45 -5.16
N PHE A 388 -1.22 -22.55 -4.44
CA PHE A 388 -2.29 -23.56 -4.57
C PHE A 388 -3.45 -23.35 -3.59
N VAL A 389 -3.38 -22.35 -2.73
CA VAL A 389 -4.49 -21.92 -1.89
C VAL A 389 -5.43 -21.05 -2.72
N ASN A 390 -6.74 -21.06 -2.39
CA ASN A 390 -7.72 -20.23 -3.07
C ASN A 390 -7.28 -18.75 -3.05
N PHE A 391 -7.34 -18.10 -4.24
CA PHE A 391 -6.88 -16.73 -4.42
C PHE A 391 -7.56 -15.74 -3.47
N ASP A 392 -8.88 -15.86 -3.28
CA ASP A 392 -9.65 -14.92 -2.45
C ASP A 392 -9.24 -14.99 -0.97
N ILE A 393 -8.91 -16.19 -0.48
CA ILE A 393 -8.40 -16.38 0.88
C ILE A 393 -7.05 -15.68 1.02
N VAL A 394 -6.11 -15.97 0.11
CA VAL A 394 -4.77 -15.34 0.13
C VAL A 394 -4.89 -13.82 0.01
N TRP A 395 -5.79 -13.32 -0.86
CA TRP A 395 -6.04 -11.90 -1.06
C TRP A 395 -6.57 -11.21 0.21
N ARG A 396 -7.52 -11.84 0.92
CA ARG A 396 -8.08 -11.27 2.15
C ARG A 396 -7.04 -11.20 3.27
N TYR A 397 -6.27 -12.28 3.49
CA TYR A 397 -5.16 -12.26 4.44
C TYR A 397 -4.09 -11.23 4.08
N PHE A 398 -3.73 -11.13 2.79
CA PHE A 398 -2.84 -10.09 2.28
C PHE A 398 -3.38 -8.69 2.59
N SER A 399 -4.63 -8.43 2.27
CA SER A 399 -5.25 -7.11 2.46
C SER A 399 -5.30 -6.71 3.93
N TRP A 400 -5.70 -7.62 4.82
CA TRP A 400 -5.71 -7.34 6.26
C TRP A 400 -4.32 -7.16 6.86
N THR A 401 -3.36 -8.03 6.52
CA THR A 401 -1.98 -7.90 7.00
C THR A 401 -1.36 -6.58 6.53
N ASN A 402 -1.64 -6.20 5.30
CA ASN A 402 -1.23 -4.94 4.70
C ASN A 402 -1.77 -3.73 5.48
N GLN A 403 -3.06 -3.71 5.79
CA GLN A 403 -3.67 -2.65 6.59
C GLN A 403 -3.11 -2.60 8.02
N THR A 404 -2.90 -3.75 8.64
CA THR A 404 -2.35 -3.85 10.00
C THR A 404 -0.94 -3.28 10.11
N ILE A 405 -0.09 -3.49 9.10
CA ILE A 405 1.26 -2.89 9.09
C ILE A 405 1.19 -1.37 9.03
N SER A 406 0.25 -0.80 8.28
CA SER A 406 0.09 0.65 8.21
C SER A 406 -0.19 1.29 9.58
N VAL A 407 -0.88 0.57 10.47
CA VAL A 407 -1.12 1.01 11.86
C VAL A 407 0.20 1.24 12.59
N PHE A 408 1.11 0.27 12.57
CA PHE A 408 2.39 0.39 13.27
C PHE A 408 3.24 1.54 12.74
N ILE A 409 3.21 1.78 11.44
CA ILE A 409 3.96 2.88 10.81
C ILE A 409 3.39 4.23 11.22
N LEU A 410 2.06 4.38 11.18
CA LEU A 410 1.40 5.61 11.60
C LEU A 410 1.63 5.93 13.08
N TRP A 411 1.58 4.92 13.97
CA TRP A 411 1.91 5.10 15.38
C TRP A 411 3.39 5.48 15.57
N SER A 412 4.33 4.84 14.86
CA SER A 412 5.75 5.21 14.92
C SER A 412 5.98 6.64 14.46
N ALA A 413 5.33 7.06 13.37
CA ALA A 413 5.39 8.43 12.88
C ALA A 413 4.78 9.42 13.87
N THR A 414 3.72 9.03 14.59
CA THR A 414 3.08 9.86 15.63
C THR A 414 4.06 10.12 16.79
N LEU A 415 4.72 9.07 17.28
CA LEU A 415 5.72 9.20 18.35
C LEU A 415 6.93 10.03 17.89
N TYR A 416 7.41 9.80 16.67
CA TYR A 416 8.50 10.57 16.10
C TYR A 416 8.16 12.08 16.02
N LEU A 417 7.02 12.44 15.45
CA LEU A 417 6.61 13.83 15.31
C LEU A 417 6.45 14.51 16.68
N TYR A 418 5.87 13.82 17.64
CA TYR A 418 5.74 14.32 19.00
C TYR A 418 7.10 14.56 19.67
N SER A 419 8.03 13.57 19.59
CA SER A 419 9.35 13.64 20.19
C SER A 419 10.20 14.79 19.62
N HIS A 420 10.00 15.12 18.34
CA HIS A 420 10.74 16.20 17.68
C HIS A 420 10.04 17.58 17.80
N LYS A 421 9.11 17.70 18.75
CA LYS A 421 8.41 18.96 19.10
C LYS A 421 7.75 19.64 17.90
N LYS A 422 7.05 18.85 17.09
CA LYS A 422 6.29 19.36 15.95
C LYS A 422 4.92 19.93 16.38
N GLU A 423 4.86 20.59 17.55
CA GLU A 423 3.64 21.14 18.16
C GLU A 423 2.47 20.15 18.06
N HIS A 424 1.39 20.52 17.34
CA HIS A 424 0.27 19.65 17.08
C HIS A 424 0.42 18.80 15.80
N GLY A 425 1.60 18.82 15.18
CA GLY A 425 1.85 18.13 13.90
C GLY A 425 1.69 16.60 13.95
N TYR A 426 1.84 15.99 15.13
CA TYR A 426 1.58 14.57 15.34
C TYR A 426 0.13 14.16 15.06
N MET A 427 -0.83 15.10 15.07
CA MET A 427 -2.23 14.82 14.72
C MET A 427 -2.40 14.34 13.29
N LEU A 428 -1.51 14.72 12.37
CA LEU A 428 -1.51 14.25 10.98
C LEU A 428 -1.40 12.72 10.87
N THR A 429 -0.72 12.10 11.82
CA THR A 429 -0.49 10.65 11.84
C THR A 429 -1.34 9.96 12.90
N LEU A 430 -1.65 10.62 14.02
CA LEU A 430 -2.47 10.06 15.10
C LEU A 430 -3.90 9.75 14.63
N ILE A 431 -4.54 10.69 13.91
CA ILE A 431 -5.93 10.50 13.45
C ILE A 431 -6.02 9.29 12.51
N PRO A 432 -5.22 9.17 11.42
CA PRO A 432 -5.25 7.98 10.61
C PRO A 432 -4.76 6.73 11.35
N ALA A 433 -3.85 6.81 12.33
CA ALA A 433 -3.44 5.68 13.14
C ALA A 433 -4.61 5.09 13.95
N LEU A 434 -5.39 5.93 14.60
CA LEU A 434 -6.59 5.51 15.35
C LEU A 434 -7.64 4.91 14.41
N PHE A 435 -7.91 5.56 13.28
CA PHE A 435 -8.86 5.07 12.29
C PHE A 435 -8.45 3.69 11.75
N MET A 436 -7.20 3.54 11.33
CA MET A 436 -6.69 2.26 10.82
C MET A 436 -6.60 1.18 11.89
N THR A 437 -6.35 1.54 13.16
CA THR A 437 -6.46 0.60 14.29
C THR A 437 -7.88 0.07 14.40
N MET A 438 -8.88 0.99 14.32
CA MET A 438 -10.29 0.62 14.36
C MET A 438 -10.65 -0.33 13.22
N VAL A 439 -10.24 -0.03 11.99
CA VAL A 439 -10.45 -0.87 10.81
C VAL A 439 -9.83 -2.25 10.99
N SER A 440 -8.52 -2.32 11.31
CA SER A 440 -7.79 -3.59 11.40
C SER A 440 -8.30 -4.51 12.53
N VAL A 441 -8.63 -3.93 13.68
CA VAL A 441 -9.13 -4.73 14.81
C VAL A 441 -10.57 -5.18 14.57
N SER A 442 -11.46 -4.30 14.10
CA SER A 442 -12.84 -4.69 13.78
C SER A 442 -12.89 -5.80 12.72
N TYR A 443 -11.97 -5.76 11.75
CA TYR A 443 -11.89 -6.78 10.70
C TYR A 443 -11.64 -8.18 11.26
N ILE A 444 -10.75 -8.34 12.25
CA ILE A 444 -10.47 -9.65 12.88
C ILE A 444 -11.73 -10.29 13.44
N PHE A 445 -12.65 -9.49 14.00
CA PHE A 445 -13.87 -10.00 14.62
C PHE A 445 -14.96 -10.32 13.61
N ILE A 446 -15.00 -9.59 12.47
CA ILE A 446 -16.14 -9.59 11.55
C ILE A 446 -15.88 -10.42 10.29
N ALA A 447 -14.61 -10.48 9.85
CA ALA A 447 -14.27 -11.16 8.61
C ALA A 447 -14.34 -12.70 8.73
N PRO A 448 -14.75 -13.41 7.66
CA PRO A 448 -14.83 -14.88 7.64
C PRO A 448 -13.51 -15.58 7.95
N GLU A 449 -12.39 -14.95 7.67
CA GLU A 449 -11.06 -15.45 7.97
C GLU A 449 -10.58 -15.12 9.40
N GLY A 450 -11.37 -14.37 10.15
CA GLY A 450 -11.14 -14.03 11.55
C GLY A 450 -12.05 -14.82 12.50
N PHE A 451 -12.73 -14.11 13.40
CA PHE A 451 -13.69 -14.73 14.32
C PHE A 451 -15.07 -14.97 13.72
N ASP A 452 -15.35 -14.37 12.55
CA ASP A 452 -16.60 -14.50 11.77
C ASP A 452 -17.87 -14.33 12.61
N LEU A 453 -17.91 -13.25 13.40
CA LEU A 453 -19.05 -12.98 14.27
C LEU A 453 -20.34 -12.82 13.46
N ASP A 454 -21.40 -13.46 13.94
CA ASP A 454 -22.74 -13.34 13.39
C ASP A 454 -23.18 -11.86 13.32
N PRO A 455 -24.04 -11.49 12.35
CA PRO A 455 -24.48 -10.11 12.16
C PRO A 455 -24.98 -9.43 13.45
N GLU A 456 -25.62 -10.17 14.34
CA GLU A 456 -26.15 -9.70 15.63
C GLU A 456 -25.04 -9.38 16.65
N ASP A 457 -23.88 -10.05 16.55
CA ASP A 457 -22.76 -9.94 17.49
C ASP A 457 -21.61 -9.05 16.99
N ARG A 458 -21.68 -8.53 15.76
CA ARG A 458 -20.63 -7.67 15.16
C ARG A 458 -20.32 -6.41 15.99
N TRP A 459 -21.28 -5.94 16.78
CA TRP A 459 -21.06 -4.82 17.69
C TRP A 459 -19.94 -5.10 18.70
N ILE A 460 -19.73 -6.37 19.11
CA ILE A 460 -18.62 -6.77 20.00
C ILE A 460 -17.28 -6.39 19.37
N GLY A 461 -17.10 -6.69 18.08
CA GLY A 461 -15.89 -6.33 17.34
C GLY A 461 -15.64 -4.82 17.32
N TYR A 462 -16.68 -4.02 17.14
CA TYR A 462 -16.56 -2.55 17.16
C TYR A 462 -16.22 -2.01 18.55
N VAL A 463 -16.85 -2.55 19.60
CA VAL A 463 -16.56 -2.17 20.99
C VAL A 463 -15.13 -2.52 21.37
N VAL A 464 -14.68 -3.74 21.07
CA VAL A 464 -13.29 -4.16 21.35
C VAL A 464 -12.29 -3.28 20.60
N ALA A 465 -12.54 -2.98 19.33
CA ALA A 465 -11.68 -2.09 18.55
C ALA A 465 -11.63 -0.67 19.18
N GLY A 466 -12.79 -0.16 19.62
CA GLY A 466 -12.88 1.13 20.32
C GLY A 466 -12.10 1.14 21.64
N LEU A 467 -12.19 0.08 22.43
CA LEU A 467 -11.44 -0.06 23.69
C LEU A 467 -9.95 -0.14 23.46
N ILE A 468 -9.50 -0.86 22.40
CA ILE A 468 -8.09 -0.90 22.01
C ILE A 468 -7.61 0.47 21.58
N CYS A 469 -8.37 1.18 20.74
CA CYS A 469 -8.04 2.56 20.34
C CYS A 469 -7.92 3.49 21.55
N GLN A 470 -8.86 3.40 22.49
CA GLN A 470 -8.84 4.17 23.73
C GLN A 470 -7.62 3.84 24.59
N GLY A 471 -7.30 2.54 24.73
CA GLY A 471 -6.12 2.08 25.47
C GLY A 471 -4.81 2.60 24.87
N LEU A 472 -4.67 2.53 23.54
CA LEU A 472 -3.51 3.08 22.82
C LEU A 472 -3.42 4.61 22.96
N LEU A 473 -4.53 5.32 22.90
CA LEU A 473 -4.56 6.76 23.12
C LEU A 473 -4.15 7.14 24.54
N LEU A 474 -4.64 6.43 25.55
CA LEU A 474 -4.23 6.62 26.95
C LEU A 474 -2.76 6.30 27.16
N ALA A 475 -2.26 5.22 26.55
CA ALA A 475 -0.84 4.89 26.57
C ALA A 475 0.01 6.00 25.94
N PHE A 476 -0.41 6.54 24.79
CA PHE A 476 0.24 7.68 24.13
C PHE A 476 0.24 8.92 25.04
N VAL A 477 -0.89 9.31 25.62
CA VAL A 477 -0.98 10.46 26.54
C VAL A 477 -0.12 10.25 27.78
N SER A 478 -0.07 9.05 28.33
CA SER A 478 0.79 8.72 29.49
C SER A 478 2.26 8.81 29.12
N TRP A 479 2.63 8.27 27.97
CA TRP A 479 3.99 8.36 27.43
C TRP A 479 4.41 9.82 27.18
N THR A 480 3.52 10.66 26.63
CA THR A 480 3.81 12.09 26.38
C THR A 480 4.07 12.84 27.67
N LYS A 481 3.27 12.59 28.73
CA LYS A 481 3.47 13.18 30.06
C LYS A 481 4.80 12.74 30.66
N TYR A 482 5.13 11.47 30.60
CA TYR A 482 6.42 10.93 31.08
C TYR A 482 7.60 11.58 30.36
N HIS A 483 7.51 11.71 29.05
CA HIS A 483 8.57 12.33 28.24
C HIS A 483 8.77 13.80 28.58
N GLN A 484 7.70 14.56 28.83
CA GLN A 484 7.76 15.95 29.26
C GLN A 484 8.42 16.07 30.66
N LEU A 485 8.05 15.23 31.62
CA LEU A 485 8.62 15.24 32.96
C LEU A 485 10.12 14.96 32.94
N ARG A 486 10.55 13.95 32.18
CA ARG A 486 11.96 13.59 32.03
C ARG A 486 12.78 14.71 31.41
N HIS A 487 12.22 15.41 30.44
CA HIS A 487 12.87 16.59 29.82
C HIS A 487 13.02 17.74 30.82
N LEU A 488 11.99 17.98 31.65
CA LEU A 488 12.06 19.01 32.71
C LEU A 488 13.11 18.67 33.77
N GLU A 489 13.22 17.41 34.18
CA GLU A 489 14.26 16.95 35.12
C GLU A 489 15.66 17.13 34.53
N TYR A 490 15.86 16.79 33.28
CA TYR A 490 17.13 17.01 32.55
C TYR A 490 17.51 18.48 32.51
N LEU A 491 16.57 19.37 32.19
CA LEU A 491 16.80 20.82 32.22
C LEU A 491 17.14 21.34 33.62
N LYS A 492 16.46 20.84 34.67
CA LYS A 492 16.80 21.18 36.07
C LYS A 492 18.21 20.72 36.44
N GLN A 493 18.63 19.53 36.00
CA GLN A 493 19.99 19.04 36.23
C GLN A 493 21.04 19.89 35.49
N LEU A 494 20.81 20.28 34.25
CA LEU A 494 21.67 21.18 33.49
C LEU A 494 21.80 22.55 34.18
N LEU A 495 20.69 23.14 34.61
CA LEU A 495 20.68 24.40 35.34
C LEU A 495 21.46 24.33 36.68
N ARG A 496 21.36 23.19 37.41
CA ARG A 496 22.15 22.95 38.63
C ARG A 496 23.66 22.84 38.32
N LYS A 497 24.03 22.16 37.23
CA LYS A 497 25.43 22.08 36.78
C LYS A 497 25.97 23.47 36.39
N TRP A 498 25.18 24.25 35.68
CA TRP A 498 25.54 25.61 35.26
C TRP A 498 25.73 26.58 36.44
N LYS A 499 24.82 26.51 37.44
CA LYS A 499 24.97 27.31 38.66
C LYS A 499 26.24 26.93 39.46
N ARG A 500 26.61 25.66 39.51
CA ARG A 500 27.85 25.23 40.16
C ARG A 500 29.10 25.72 39.40
N PHE A 501 29.04 25.82 38.08
CA PHE A 501 30.12 26.31 37.26
C PHE A 501 30.31 27.83 37.37
N LEU A 502 29.24 28.57 37.66
CA LEU A 502 29.28 30.04 37.83
C LEU A 502 29.66 30.48 39.25
N HIS A 503 29.59 29.59 40.23
CA HIS A 503 29.87 29.91 41.65
C HIS A 503 31.10 29.11 42.23
N GLY A 504 31.81 28.36 41.43
CA GLY A 504 33.12 27.77 41.73
C GLY A 504 34.19 28.36 40.89
#